data_706b9b9c03e9ec00c0cc7bfd81e83915
#
_entry.id   706b9b9c03e9ec00c0cc7bfd81e83915
#
_cell.length_a   1.000
_cell.length_b   1.000
_cell.length_c   1.000
_cell.angle_alpha   90.00
_cell.angle_beta   90.00
_cell.angle_gamma   90.00
#
_symmetry.space_group_name_H-M   'P 1'
#
loop_
_entity.id
_entity.type
_entity.pdbx_description
1 polymer ?
#
loop_
_entity_poly.entity_id
_entity_poly.type
_entity_poly.pdbx_seq_one_letter_code
_entity_poly.pdbx_strand_id
1 'polypeptide(L)'
;KAWQITRPGAWLVFSVPNLDSIEARVFGRYWAGWDIPRHLWWLSTPFLHRLLDETGWAAQEFVCLRGRQWLLAESVRLWLEASPLPNALQRAMLAAVRSWPAKALLWPYFAVVERLRRGSILAVFAKRKD
;
A
#
# COMPACT_ATOMS: atom_id res chain seq x y z
N LYS A 1 24.05 0.09 2.12
CA LYS A 1 24.60 -0.10 0.74
C LYS A 1 24.17 1.03 -0.21
N ALA A 2 22.86 1.37 -0.34
CA ALA A 2 22.42 2.44 -1.27
C ALA A 2 23.17 3.76 -1.02
N TRP A 3 23.33 4.16 0.24
CA TRP A 3 24.08 5.35 0.61
C TRP A 3 25.54 5.33 0.12
N GLN A 4 26.21 4.17 0.17
CA GLN A 4 27.62 4.02 -0.20
C GLN A 4 27.90 4.12 -1.71
N ILE A 5 26.90 3.83 -2.55
CA ILE A 5 27.03 3.81 -4.02
C ILE A 5 26.42 5.03 -4.70
N THR A 6 25.89 5.99 -3.94
CA THR A 6 25.28 7.21 -4.47
C THR A 6 26.13 8.44 -4.14
N ARG A 7 25.94 9.51 -4.91
CA ARG A 7 26.57 10.83 -4.65
C ARG A 7 25.73 11.65 -3.67
N PRO A 8 26.32 12.59 -2.91
CA PRO A 8 25.58 13.59 -2.16
C PRO A 8 24.50 14.24 -3.04
N GLY A 9 23.33 14.45 -2.48
CA GLY A 9 22.16 15.00 -3.19
C GLY A 9 21.44 14.04 -4.13
N ALA A 10 21.88 12.78 -4.27
CA ALA A 10 21.19 11.76 -5.07
C ALA A 10 19.79 11.44 -4.50
N TRP A 11 18.88 11.05 -5.38
CA TRP A 11 17.53 10.61 -5.02
C TRP A 11 17.48 9.10 -4.79
N LEU A 12 16.79 8.70 -3.75
CA LEU A 12 16.34 7.33 -3.48
C LEU A 12 14.82 7.30 -3.63
N VAL A 13 14.33 6.48 -4.55
CA VAL A 13 12.89 6.32 -4.77
C VAL A 13 12.55 4.84 -4.69
N PHE A 14 11.58 4.50 -3.87
CA PHE A 14 11.08 3.13 -3.74
C PHE A 14 9.62 3.13 -3.31
N SER A 15 8.96 1.97 -3.41
CA SER A 15 7.60 1.80 -2.91
C SER A 15 7.52 0.61 -1.96
N VAL A 16 6.65 0.74 -0.96
CA VAL A 16 6.40 -0.29 0.05
C VAL A 16 4.90 -0.43 0.34
N PRO A 17 4.45 -1.61 0.78
CA PRO A 17 3.13 -1.74 1.36
C PRO A 17 3.01 -0.82 2.59
N ASN A 18 1.91 -0.07 2.66
CA ASN A 18 1.67 0.91 3.71
C ASN A 18 0.91 0.28 4.88
N LEU A 19 1.61 0.00 5.96
CA LEU A 19 1.00 -0.57 7.17
C LEU A 19 -0.04 0.37 7.82
N ASP A 20 0.07 1.68 7.57
CA ASP A 20 -0.87 2.68 8.08
C ASP A 20 -2.12 2.84 7.19
N SER A 21 -2.28 2.02 6.14
CA SER A 21 -3.42 2.10 5.22
C SER A 21 -4.74 1.73 5.90
N ILE A 22 -5.84 2.26 5.35
CA ILE A 22 -7.19 1.90 5.80
C ILE A 22 -7.45 0.42 5.51
N GLU A 23 -7.04 -0.07 4.35
CA GLU A 23 -7.21 -1.47 3.96
C GLU A 23 -6.47 -2.42 4.92
N ALA A 24 -5.25 -2.09 5.35
CA ALA A 24 -4.51 -2.90 6.33
C ALA A 24 -5.28 -3.01 7.67
N ARG A 25 -5.91 -1.93 8.11
CA ARG A 25 -6.71 -1.92 9.35
C ARG A 25 -8.03 -2.68 9.22
N VAL A 26 -8.72 -2.52 8.07
CA VAL A 26 -10.04 -3.12 7.83
C VAL A 26 -9.92 -4.62 7.61
N PHE A 27 -8.99 -5.05 6.77
CA PHE A 27 -8.83 -6.47 6.40
C PHE A 27 -7.92 -7.25 7.34
N GLY A 28 -7.08 -6.59 8.14
CA GLY A 28 -6.19 -7.25 9.09
C GLY A 28 -5.35 -8.34 8.41
N ARG A 29 -5.47 -9.58 8.88
CA ARG A 29 -4.75 -10.74 8.30
C ARG A 29 -5.09 -11.05 6.84
N TYR A 30 -6.20 -10.55 6.32
CA TYR A 30 -6.64 -10.74 4.94
C TYR A 30 -6.24 -9.59 4.01
N TRP A 31 -5.48 -8.62 4.51
CA TRP A 31 -4.98 -7.56 3.67
C TRP A 31 -3.98 -8.10 2.64
N ALA A 32 -4.27 -7.87 1.35
CA ALA A 32 -3.42 -8.36 0.26
C ALA A 32 -2.02 -7.71 0.22
N GLY A 33 -1.80 -6.61 0.93
CA GLY A 33 -0.48 -5.98 1.06
C GLY A 33 0.52 -6.79 1.87
N TRP A 34 0.08 -7.85 2.58
CA TRP A 34 1.04 -8.80 3.17
C TRP A 34 1.88 -9.51 2.11
N ASP A 35 1.28 -9.98 1.03
CA ASP A 35 1.91 -10.58 -0.16
C ASP A 35 3.16 -11.46 0.17
N ILE A 36 3.03 -12.32 1.16
CA ILE A 36 4.08 -13.24 1.60
C ILE A 36 4.24 -14.36 0.55
N PRO A 37 5.48 -14.73 0.15
CA PRO A 37 6.78 -14.31 0.69
C PRO A 37 7.45 -13.18 -0.10
N ARG A 38 6.77 -12.51 -1.04
CA ARG A 38 7.36 -11.43 -1.85
C ARG A 38 7.76 -10.22 -1.03
N HIS A 39 6.94 -9.85 -0.06
CA HIS A 39 7.26 -8.80 0.89
C HIS A 39 7.69 -9.43 2.22
N LEU A 40 8.83 -8.99 2.75
CA LEU A 40 9.37 -9.41 4.05
C LEU A 40 9.30 -8.30 5.10
N TRP A 41 8.98 -7.07 4.67
CA TRP A 41 8.93 -5.90 5.51
C TRP A 41 7.69 -5.07 5.19
N TRP A 42 6.98 -4.69 6.22
CA TRP A 42 5.82 -3.81 6.18
C TRP A 42 6.10 -2.65 7.09
N LEU A 43 6.13 -1.44 6.51
CA LEU A 43 6.68 -0.28 7.19
C LEU A 43 5.58 0.75 7.42
N SER A 44 5.55 1.33 8.62
CA SER A 44 4.73 2.49 8.93
C SER A 44 5.44 3.77 8.51
N THR A 45 4.69 4.82 8.24
CA THR A 45 5.27 6.12 7.88
C THR A 45 6.24 6.67 8.94
N PRO A 46 5.93 6.62 10.26
CA PRO A 46 6.89 7.06 11.28
C PRO A 46 8.19 6.25 11.29
N PHE A 47 8.09 4.95 11.07
CA PHE A 47 9.27 4.09 10.99
C PHE A 47 10.12 4.42 9.77
N LEU A 48 9.50 4.67 8.61
CA LEU A 48 10.20 5.07 7.38
C LEU A 48 10.95 6.38 7.56
N HIS A 49 10.35 7.38 8.21
CA HIS A 49 11.03 8.64 8.52
C HIS A 49 12.30 8.41 9.34
N ARG A 50 12.17 7.65 10.43
CA ARG A 50 13.31 7.33 11.30
C ARG A 50 14.39 6.52 10.56
N LEU A 51 14.00 5.49 9.82
CA LEU A 51 14.93 4.64 9.06
C LEU A 51 15.73 5.46 8.04
N LEU A 52 15.07 6.34 7.30
CA LEU A 52 15.72 7.23 6.34
C LEU A 52 16.70 8.16 7.03
N ASP A 53 16.28 8.79 8.13
CA ASP A 53 17.10 9.71 8.90
C ASP A 53 18.39 9.04 9.45
N GLU A 54 18.23 7.88 10.09
CA GLU A 54 19.33 7.08 10.65
C GLU A 54 20.29 6.54 9.58
N THR A 55 19.81 6.37 8.35
CA THR A 55 20.63 5.83 7.24
C THR A 55 21.18 6.90 6.30
N GLY A 56 21.09 8.18 6.67
CA GLY A 56 21.70 9.28 5.93
C GLY A 56 20.83 9.82 4.78
N TRP A 57 19.52 9.57 4.80
CA TRP A 57 18.56 10.06 3.81
C TRP A 57 17.62 11.08 4.42
N ALA A 58 17.36 12.16 3.72
CA ALA A 58 16.34 13.14 4.08
C ALA A 58 15.05 12.79 3.34
N ALA A 59 14.02 12.38 4.06
CA ALA A 59 12.70 12.17 3.49
C ALA A 59 12.17 13.47 2.90
N GLN A 60 11.80 13.48 1.62
CA GLN A 60 11.26 14.63 0.92
C GLN A 60 9.75 14.52 0.79
N GLU A 61 9.28 13.39 0.30
CA GLU A 61 7.87 13.21 0.02
C GLU A 61 7.44 11.74 0.18
N PHE A 62 6.20 11.55 0.64
CA PHE A 62 5.51 10.27 0.69
C PHE A 62 4.21 10.39 -0.10
N VAL A 63 4.07 9.59 -1.15
CA VAL A 63 2.93 9.64 -2.06
C VAL A 63 2.24 8.29 -2.11
N CYS A 64 0.92 8.25 -1.91
CA CYS A 64 0.18 7.03 -2.18
C CYS A 64 0.03 6.83 -3.68
N LEU A 65 0.38 5.63 -4.17
CA LEU A 65 0.23 5.28 -5.57
C LEU A 65 -1.25 5.04 -5.91
N ARG A 66 -1.73 5.73 -6.94
CA ARG A 66 -3.13 5.70 -7.39
C ARG A 66 -3.54 4.38 -8.03
N GLY A 67 -4.86 4.15 -8.02
CA GLY A 67 -5.46 3.10 -8.84
C GLY A 67 -5.26 1.67 -8.31
N ARG A 68 -5.07 1.49 -7.04
CA ARG A 68 -4.80 0.18 -6.43
C ARG A 68 -6.07 -0.60 -6.05
N GLN A 69 -7.17 -0.40 -6.77
CA GLN A 69 -8.42 -1.15 -6.55
C GLN A 69 -8.21 -2.66 -6.61
N TRP A 70 -7.25 -3.15 -7.41
CA TRP A 70 -6.94 -4.56 -7.46
C TRP A 70 -6.48 -5.10 -6.08
N LEU A 71 -5.76 -4.30 -5.28
CA LEU A 71 -5.32 -4.69 -3.94
C LEU A 71 -6.51 -4.80 -2.99
N LEU A 72 -7.47 -3.86 -3.08
CA LEU A 72 -8.74 -3.95 -2.36
C LEU A 72 -9.51 -5.20 -2.77
N ALA A 73 -9.68 -5.43 -4.07
CA ALA A 73 -10.38 -6.61 -4.58
C ALA A 73 -9.71 -7.92 -4.16
N GLU A 74 -8.39 -7.94 -4.08
CA GLU A 74 -7.63 -9.10 -3.61
C GLU A 74 -7.78 -9.32 -2.10
N SER A 75 -7.80 -8.24 -1.31
CA SER A 75 -8.11 -8.31 0.13
C SER A 75 -9.53 -8.84 0.38
N VAL A 76 -10.49 -8.37 -0.41
CA VAL A 76 -11.86 -8.89 -0.37
C VAL A 76 -11.89 -10.37 -0.74
N ARG A 77 -11.15 -10.81 -1.76
CA ARG A 77 -11.06 -12.23 -2.14
C ARG A 77 -10.56 -13.09 -0.98
N LEU A 78 -9.44 -12.70 -0.37
CA LEU A 78 -8.85 -13.42 0.76
C LEU A 78 -9.80 -13.50 1.96
N TRP A 79 -10.52 -12.42 2.23
CA TRP A 79 -11.53 -12.38 3.29
C TRP A 79 -12.73 -13.27 2.99
N LEU A 80 -13.22 -13.27 1.74
CA LEU A 80 -14.34 -14.10 1.30
C LEU A 80 -13.99 -15.59 1.34
N GLU A 81 -12.81 -15.98 0.89
CA GLU A 81 -12.34 -17.38 0.93
C GLU A 81 -12.28 -17.95 2.35
N ALA A 82 -12.02 -17.12 3.34
CA ALA A 82 -12.05 -17.51 4.75
C ALA A 82 -13.46 -17.45 5.39
N SER A 83 -14.45 -16.95 4.66
CA SER A 83 -15.82 -16.80 5.15
C SER A 83 -16.64 -18.09 4.93
N PRO A 84 -17.67 -18.35 5.74
CA PRO A 84 -18.57 -19.49 5.58
C PRO A 84 -19.61 -19.29 4.46
N LEU A 85 -19.46 -18.28 3.61
CA LEU A 85 -20.42 -17.97 2.55
C LEU A 85 -20.37 -19.01 1.42
N PRO A 86 -21.52 -19.31 0.77
CA PRO A 86 -21.55 -20.18 -0.41
C PRO A 86 -20.65 -19.65 -1.54
N ASN A 87 -19.93 -20.54 -2.22
CA ASN A 87 -19.00 -20.20 -3.31
C ASN A 87 -19.63 -19.34 -4.42
N ALA A 88 -20.92 -19.57 -4.72
CA ALA A 88 -21.65 -18.77 -5.72
C ALA A 88 -21.76 -17.30 -5.27
N LEU A 89 -22.04 -17.06 -4.00
CA LEU A 89 -22.14 -15.72 -3.43
C LEU A 89 -20.79 -15.04 -3.36
N GLN A 90 -19.74 -15.77 -2.94
CA GLN A 90 -18.36 -15.25 -2.94
C GLN A 90 -17.94 -14.77 -4.34
N ARG A 91 -18.19 -15.58 -5.37
CA ARG A 91 -17.91 -15.20 -6.77
C ARG A 91 -18.70 -13.99 -7.23
N ALA A 92 -19.99 -13.93 -6.89
CA ALA A 92 -20.84 -12.78 -7.24
C ALA A 92 -20.34 -11.48 -6.58
N MET A 93 -20.00 -11.52 -5.28
CA MET A 93 -19.47 -10.36 -4.56
C MET A 93 -18.11 -9.91 -5.13
N LEU A 94 -17.21 -10.85 -5.43
CA LEU A 94 -15.92 -10.54 -6.02
C LEU A 94 -16.06 -9.94 -7.43
N ALA A 95 -16.97 -10.47 -8.25
CA ALA A 95 -17.30 -9.92 -9.56
C ALA A 95 -17.86 -8.50 -9.45
N ALA A 96 -18.73 -8.25 -8.48
CA ALA A 96 -19.27 -6.92 -8.22
C ALA A 96 -18.16 -5.92 -7.85
N VAL A 97 -17.25 -6.26 -6.93
CA VAL A 97 -16.13 -5.39 -6.54
C VAL A 97 -15.18 -5.11 -7.70
N ARG A 98 -14.96 -6.07 -8.59
CA ARG A 98 -14.10 -5.93 -9.78
C ARG A 98 -14.77 -5.20 -10.95
N SER A 99 -16.08 -4.97 -10.87
CA SER A 99 -16.85 -4.37 -11.94
C SER A 99 -16.48 -2.90 -12.19
N TRP A 100 -16.78 -2.41 -13.40
CA TRP A 100 -16.57 -1.00 -13.73
C TRP A 100 -17.44 -0.03 -12.88
N PRO A 101 -18.73 -0.31 -12.59
CA PRO A 101 -19.52 0.54 -11.70
C PRO A 101 -18.91 0.66 -10.30
N ALA A 102 -18.38 -0.44 -9.74
CA ALA A 102 -17.68 -0.41 -8.45
C ALA A 102 -16.44 0.49 -8.51
N LYS A 103 -15.70 0.48 -9.62
CA LYS A 103 -14.57 1.39 -9.83
C LYS A 103 -14.98 2.85 -9.75
N ALA A 104 -16.04 3.22 -10.43
CA ALA A 104 -16.58 4.58 -10.41
C ALA A 104 -17.05 4.98 -9.01
N LEU A 105 -17.76 4.08 -8.31
CA LEU A 105 -18.29 4.31 -6.96
C LEU A 105 -17.17 4.45 -5.92
N LEU A 106 -16.11 3.66 -6.05
CA LEU A 106 -14.97 3.66 -5.12
C LEU A 106 -13.95 4.77 -5.42
N TRP A 107 -14.05 5.45 -6.56
CA TRP A 107 -13.11 6.50 -6.95
C TRP A 107 -12.98 7.62 -5.89
N PRO A 108 -14.07 8.18 -5.32
CA PRO A 108 -13.97 9.18 -4.26
C PRO A 108 -13.24 8.67 -3.02
N TYR A 109 -13.52 7.41 -2.63
CA TYR A 109 -12.82 6.75 -1.52
C TYR A 109 -11.30 6.74 -1.77
N PHE A 110 -10.86 6.25 -2.94
CA PHE A 110 -9.44 6.21 -3.27
C PHE A 110 -8.82 7.61 -3.31
N ALA A 111 -9.52 8.60 -3.88
CA ALA A 111 -9.03 9.98 -3.91
C ALA A 111 -8.80 10.55 -2.49
N VAL A 112 -9.69 10.25 -1.55
CA VAL A 112 -9.57 10.71 -0.16
C VAL A 112 -8.43 9.97 0.56
N VAL A 113 -8.38 8.64 0.51
CA VAL A 113 -7.37 7.86 1.23
C VAL A 113 -5.96 8.12 0.69
N GLU A 114 -5.82 8.34 -0.60
CA GLU A 114 -4.55 8.72 -1.24
C GLU A 114 -4.09 10.11 -0.76
N ARG A 115 -5.01 11.07 -0.73
CA ARG A 115 -4.72 12.43 -0.24
C ARG A 115 -4.33 12.44 1.25
N LEU A 116 -4.93 11.56 2.04
CA LEU A 116 -4.62 11.39 3.46
C LEU A 116 -3.37 10.52 3.70
N ARG A 117 -2.72 10.04 2.65
CA ARG A 117 -1.58 9.09 2.72
C ARG A 117 -1.93 7.79 3.43
N ARG A 118 -3.20 7.35 3.30
CA ARG A 118 -3.77 6.15 3.90
C ARG A 118 -4.06 5.05 2.88
N GLY A 119 -3.60 5.20 1.64
CA GLY A 119 -3.70 4.16 0.62
C GLY A 119 -2.70 3.02 0.85
N SER A 120 -2.94 1.87 0.23
CA SER A 120 -2.26 0.59 0.50
C SER A 120 -0.80 0.54 0.06
N ILE A 121 -0.35 1.39 -0.87
CA ILE A 121 1.05 1.44 -1.33
C ILE A 121 1.56 2.87 -1.21
N LEU A 122 2.71 3.00 -0.59
CA LEU A 122 3.38 4.27 -0.37
C LEU A 122 4.65 4.32 -1.22
N ALA A 123 4.77 5.31 -2.08
CA ALA A 123 6.02 5.68 -2.74
C ALA A 123 6.76 6.69 -1.86
N VAL A 124 8.02 6.45 -1.67
CA VAL A 124 8.91 7.23 -0.81
C VAL A 124 9.96 7.90 -1.68
N PHE A 125 10.07 9.21 -1.54
CA PHE A 125 11.10 10.02 -2.18
C PHE A 125 12.01 10.58 -1.10
N ALA A 126 13.28 10.22 -1.15
CA ALA A 126 14.27 10.68 -0.20
C ALA A 126 15.52 11.19 -0.94
N LYS A 127 16.18 12.18 -0.37
CA LYS A 127 17.41 12.75 -0.91
C LYS A 127 18.58 12.39 0.00
N ARG A 128 19.71 11.98 -0.57
CA ARG A 128 20.92 11.72 0.21
C ARG A 128 21.36 13.00 0.91
N LYS A 129 21.60 12.89 2.22
CA LYS A 129 22.26 13.96 2.99
C LYS A 129 23.73 14.09 2.58
N ASP A 130 24.28 15.26 2.75
CA ASP A 130 25.71 15.55 2.50
C ASP A 130 26.62 14.79 3.47
#